data_14d6f9c39201d3a0fe5b47fc7550b0aa
#
_entry.id   14d6f9c39201d3a0fe5b47fc7550b0aa
#
_cell.length_a   1.000
_cell.length_b   1.000
_cell.length_c   1.000
_cell.angle_alpha   90.00
_cell.angle_beta   90.00
_cell.angle_gamma   90.00
#
_symmetry.space_group_name_H-M   'P 1'
#
loop_
_entity.id
_entity.type
_entity.pdbx_description
1 polymer ?
#
loop_
_entity_poly.entity_id
_entity_poly.type
_entity_poly.pdbx_seq_one_letter_code
_entity_poly.pdbx_strand_id
1 'polypeptide(L)'
;MAKMYYDKNANLKYLKGKKLSVIGYGSQGRAQAQNARDSGVEVFIGLRPEGASFTQAKKDGFKVLNIPEASQEGGIIHILLPDEVQPGIYNDHIRPYLKKGKTLGFSHGFNIHYHQXVPTPDIDVIMVAPKGPGRLVRTEYQKGGGVPCLLAIYQDVSGKAKDVALAYA
;
A
#
# COMPACT_ATOMS: atom_id res chain seq x y z
N MET A 1 -11.36 23.02 -7.85
CA MET A 1 -10.24 22.47 -8.63
C MET A 1 -9.36 21.59 -7.73
N ALA A 2 -8.94 20.41 -8.20
CA ALA A 2 -8.10 19.52 -7.39
C ALA A 2 -6.72 20.14 -7.19
N LYS A 3 -6.19 19.99 -5.99
CA LYS A 3 -4.86 20.49 -5.68
C LYS A 3 -3.81 19.55 -6.28
N MET A 4 -2.83 20.11 -6.98
CA MET A 4 -1.74 19.35 -7.59
C MET A 4 -0.54 19.34 -6.66
N TYR A 5 0.12 18.20 -6.56
CA TYR A 5 1.34 18.00 -5.77
C TYR A 5 2.44 17.45 -6.67
N TYR A 6 3.68 17.76 -6.34
CA TYR A 6 4.86 17.35 -7.09
C TYR A 6 5.93 16.88 -6.10
N ASP A 7 7.03 16.35 -6.59
CA ASP A 7 8.12 15.81 -5.77
C ASP A 7 8.53 16.72 -4.62
N LYS A 8 8.57 18.04 -4.88
CA LYS A 8 8.94 19.02 -3.84
C LYS A 8 7.96 19.07 -2.67
N ASN A 9 6.76 18.51 -2.84
CA ASN A 9 5.74 18.49 -1.80
C ASN A 9 5.78 17.19 -0.97
N ALA A 10 6.63 16.23 -1.37
CA ALA A 10 6.75 14.93 -0.72
C ALA A 10 8.09 14.84 0.03
N ASN A 11 8.14 13.97 1.03
CA ASN A 11 9.37 13.78 1.78
C ASN A 11 9.44 12.32 2.25
N LEU A 12 10.41 11.60 1.72
CA LEU A 12 10.59 10.17 2.05
C LEU A 12 10.85 9.91 3.54
N LYS A 13 11.20 10.97 4.32
CA LYS A 13 11.36 10.80 5.78
C LYS A 13 10.12 10.21 6.44
N TYR A 14 8.93 10.46 5.87
CA TYR A 14 7.68 9.94 6.44
C TYR A 14 7.50 8.44 6.24
N LEU A 15 8.33 7.82 5.38
CA LEU A 15 8.39 6.36 5.21
C LEU A 15 9.60 5.75 5.92
N LYS A 16 10.57 6.58 6.31
CA LYS A 16 11.82 6.11 6.92
C LYS A 16 11.52 5.38 8.23
N GLY A 17 12.06 4.18 8.36
CA GLY A 17 11.87 3.35 9.55
C GLY A 17 10.51 2.65 9.62
N LYS A 18 9.64 2.89 8.66
CA LYS A 18 8.36 2.17 8.57
C LYS A 18 8.52 0.94 7.69
N LYS A 19 7.90 -0.15 8.12
CA LYS A 19 7.82 -1.37 7.31
C LYS A 19 6.55 -1.28 6.48
N LEU A 20 6.67 -1.50 5.18
CA LEU A 20 5.53 -1.53 4.27
C LEU A 20 5.15 -2.98 3.98
N SER A 21 3.93 -3.36 4.30
CA SER A 21 3.38 -4.65 3.90
C SER A 21 2.42 -4.45 2.73
N VAL A 22 2.78 -4.99 1.57
CA VAL A 22 1.92 -4.98 0.39
C VAL A 22 1.15 -6.30 0.38
N ILE A 23 -0.17 -6.21 0.51
CA ILE A 23 -1.04 -7.38 0.52
C ILE A 23 -1.55 -7.60 -0.91
N GLY A 24 -1.05 -8.66 -1.55
CA GLY A 24 -1.29 -8.93 -2.96
C GLY A 24 -0.07 -8.65 -3.82
N TYR A 25 0.10 -9.42 -4.92
CA TYR A 25 1.27 -9.27 -5.77
C TYR A 25 0.89 -9.44 -7.25
N GLY A 26 -0.23 -8.85 -7.61
CA GLY A 26 -0.64 -8.69 -9.02
C GLY A 26 0.16 -7.56 -9.67
N SER A 27 -0.31 -7.07 -10.81
CA SER A 27 0.39 -6.04 -11.58
C SER A 27 0.73 -4.80 -10.74
N GLN A 28 -0.24 -4.27 -9.98
CA GLN A 28 -0.02 -3.10 -9.15
C GLN A 28 0.85 -3.43 -7.92
N GLY A 29 0.55 -4.53 -7.24
CA GLY A 29 1.32 -4.92 -6.05
C GLY A 29 2.79 -5.11 -6.36
N ARG A 30 3.09 -5.78 -7.47
CA ARG A 30 4.47 -6.00 -7.90
C ARG A 30 5.18 -4.67 -8.20
N ALA A 31 4.54 -3.80 -8.98
CA ALA A 31 5.14 -2.51 -9.38
C ALA A 31 5.39 -1.62 -8.17
N GLN A 32 4.37 -1.45 -7.34
CA GLN A 32 4.46 -0.55 -6.19
C GLN A 32 5.46 -1.07 -5.15
N ALA A 33 5.48 -2.39 -4.90
CA ALA A 33 6.44 -2.99 -3.97
C ALA A 33 7.88 -2.78 -4.43
N GLN A 34 8.14 -3.00 -5.73
CA GLN A 34 9.47 -2.81 -6.30
C GLN A 34 9.91 -1.35 -6.21
N ASN A 35 9.02 -0.41 -6.53
CA ASN A 35 9.33 1.02 -6.45
C ASN A 35 9.64 1.43 -5.01
N ALA A 36 8.83 0.99 -4.05
CA ALA A 36 9.06 1.31 -2.64
C ALA A 36 10.41 0.74 -2.17
N ARG A 37 10.72 -0.51 -2.52
CA ARG A 37 12.00 -1.12 -2.15
C ARG A 37 13.17 -0.34 -2.75
N ASP A 38 13.07 0.02 -4.03
CA ASP A 38 14.15 0.74 -4.70
C ASP A 38 14.29 2.17 -4.16
N SER A 39 13.25 2.70 -3.50
CA SER A 39 13.31 3.99 -2.78
C SER A 39 13.80 3.85 -1.34
N GLY A 40 14.21 2.65 -0.93
CA GLY A 40 14.80 2.42 0.39
C GLY A 40 13.84 2.03 1.49
N VAL A 41 12.59 1.68 1.15
CA VAL A 41 11.61 1.25 2.14
C VAL A 41 11.76 -0.26 2.38
N GLU A 42 11.68 -0.69 3.63
CA GLU A 42 11.65 -2.12 3.95
C GLU A 42 10.26 -2.68 3.58
N VAL A 43 10.21 -3.62 2.64
CA VAL A 43 8.95 -4.12 2.09
C VAL A 43 8.78 -5.61 2.34
N PHE A 44 7.61 -5.99 2.86
CA PHE A 44 7.16 -7.38 2.95
C PHE A 44 5.98 -7.58 2.00
N ILE A 45 5.84 -8.78 1.46
CA ILE A 45 4.68 -9.12 0.64
C ILE A 45 3.81 -10.10 1.44
N GLY A 46 2.53 -9.75 1.62
CA GLY A 46 1.57 -10.61 2.29
C GLY A 46 0.75 -11.39 1.28
N LEU A 47 0.84 -12.71 1.28
CA LEU A 47 0.15 -13.57 0.33
C LEU A 47 -0.31 -14.85 1.01
N ARG A 48 -1.28 -15.52 0.39
CA ARG A 48 -1.59 -16.90 0.75
C ARG A 48 -0.39 -17.78 0.34
N PRO A 49 -0.05 -18.79 1.16
CA PRO A 49 1.01 -19.72 0.77
C PRO A 49 0.70 -20.39 -0.56
N GLU A 50 1.71 -20.60 -1.36
CA GLU A 50 1.64 -21.25 -2.66
C GLU A 50 0.94 -20.38 -3.71
N GLY A 51 1.15 -20.71 -4.96
CA GLY A 51 0.57 -19.98 -6.09
C GLY A 51 1.59 -19.13 -6.84
N ALA A 52 1.18 -18.66 -8.01
CA ALA A 52 2.07 -17.95 -8.94
C ALA A 52 2.61 -16.64 -8.33
N SER A 53 1.77 -15.88 -7.63
CA SER A 53 2.19 -14.62 -7.02
C SER A 53 3.23 -14.84 -5.91
N PHE A 54 3.06 -15.89 -5.11
CA PHE A 54 4.00 -16.25 -4.05
C PHE A 54 5.37 -16.56 -4.64
N THR A 55 5.40 -17.42 -5.66
CA THR A 55 6.63 -17.78 -6.35
C THR A 55 7.30 -16.58 -7.00
N GLN A 56 6.50 -15.72 -7.65
CA GLN A 56 7.04 -14.52 -8.31
C GLN A 56 7.62 -13.54 -7.30
N ALA A 57 6.94 -13.31 -6.19
CA ALA A 57 7.42 -12.36 -5.17
C ALA A 57 8.77 -12.85 -4.58
N LYS A 58 8.91 -14.15 -4.33
CA LYS A 58 10.18 -14.72 -3.87
C LYS A 58 11.27 -14.58 -4.93
N LYS A 59 10.94 -14.85 -6.19
CA LYS A 59 11.89 -14.71 -7.30
C LYS A 59 12.37 -13.26 -7.43
N ASP A 60 11.49 -12.30 -7.18
CA ASP A 60 11.83 -10.87 -7.21
C ASP A 60 12.62 -10.42 -5.96
N GLY A 61 12.90 -11.33 -5.03
CA GLY A 61 13.75 -11.08 -3.87
C GLY A 61 13.05 -10.51 -2.65
N PHE A 62 11.73 -10.61 -2.57
CA PHE A 62 10.98 -10.12 -1.41
C PHE A 62 10.88 -11.17 -0.32
N LYS A 63 10.82 -10.68 0.92
CA LYS A 63 10.39 -11.50 2.05
C LYS A 63 8.87 -11.65 1.95
N VAL A 64 8.41 -12.88 1.75
CA VAL A 64 6.98 -13.18 1.62
C VAL A 64 6.51 -13.82 2.92
N LEU A 65 5.44 -13.26 3.48
CA LEU A 65 4.82 -13.70 4.73
C LEU A 65 3.37 -14.09 4.44
N ASN A 66 2.74 -14.84 5.32
CA ASN A 66 1.29 -14.96 5.23
C ASN A 66 0.65 -13.62 5.58
N ILE A 67 -0.62 -13.43 5.23
CA ILE A 67 -1.27 -12.12 5.36
C ILE A 67 -1.33 -11.66 6.83
N PRO A 68 -1.70 -12.51 7.81
CA PRO A 68 -1.66 -12.10 9.20
C PRO A 68 -0.28 -11.63 9.67
N GLU A 69 0.77 -12.39 9.35
CA GLU A 69 2.14 -12.00 9.71
C GLU A 69 2.54 -10.68 9.07
N ALA A 70 2.24 -10.51 7.77
CA ALA A 70 2.53 -9.26 7.07
C ALA A 70 1.78 -8.09 7.71
N SER A 71 0.52 -8.31 8.12
CA SER A 71 -0.29 -7.27 8.76
C SER A 71 0.23 -6.93 10.15
N GLN A 72 0.77 -7.91 10.86
CA GLN A 72 1.38 -7.68 12.18
C GLN A 72 2.67 -6.86 12.04
N GLU A 73 3.53 -7.22 11.07
CA GLU A 73 4.83 -6.58 10.88
C GLU A 73 4.72 -5.18 10.29
N GLY A 74 3.79 -4.94 9.39
CA GLY A 74 3.69 -3.67 8.68
C GLY A 74 3.27 -2.50 9.56
N GLY A 75 3.98 -1.40 9.42
CA GLY A 75 3.53 -0.10 9.92
C GLY A 75 2.59 0.57 8.92
N ILE A 76 2.78 0.26 7.65
CA ILE A 76 1.87 0.63 6.57
C ILE A 76 1.42 -0.68 5.93
N ILE A 77 0.11 -0.92 5.88
CA ILE A 77 -0.46 -2.10 5.23
C ILE A 77 -1.21 -1.60 3.99
N HIS A 78 -0.67 -1.89 2.80
CA HIS A 78 -1.26 -1.43 1.55
C HIS A 78 -1.92 -2.60 0.83
N ILE A 79 -3.26 -2.55 0.69
CA ILE A 79 -4.04 -3.66 0.14
C ILE A 79 -4.18 -3.48 -1.38
N LEU A 80 -3.62 -4.43 -2.13
CA LEU A 80 -3.62 -4.43 -3.59
C LEU A 80 -4.18 -5.74 -4.13
N LEU A 81 -5.22 -6.22 -3.47
CA LEU A 81 -6.03 -7.38 -3.89
C LEU A 81 -7.22 -6.88 -4.73
N PRO A 82 -7.85 -7.76 -5.52
CA PRO A 82 -9.12 -7.41 -6.18
C PRO A 82 -10.18 -7.03 -5.16
N ASP A 83 -11.02 -6.04 -5.51
CA ASP A 83 -11.98 -5.45 -4.58
C ASP A 83 -12.91 -6.48 -3.94
N GLU A 84 -13.33 -7.48 -4.73
CA GLU A 84 -14.32 -8.47 -4.28
C GLU A 84 -13.80 -9.41 -3.19
N VAL A 85 -12.48 -9.61 -3.09
CA VAL A 85 -11.93 -10.48 -2.05
C VAL A 85 -11.45 -9.70 -0.82
N GLN A 86 -11.30 -8.37 -0.95
CA GLN A 86 -10.74 -7.57 0.13
C GLN A 86 -11.55 -7.64 1.43
N PRO A 87 -12.90 -7.56 1.42
CA PRO A 87 -13.63 -7.54 2.69
C PRO A 87 -13.38 -8.76 3.57
N GLY A 88 -13.40 -9.96 2.99
CA GLY A 88 -13.13 -11.18 3.75
C GLY A 88 -11.70 -11.19 4.28
N ILE A 89 -10.74 -10.92 3.41
CA ILE A 89 -9.33 -10.90 3.80
C ILE A 89 -9.08 -9.83 4.88
N TYR A 90 -9.69 -8.67 4.73
CA TYR A 90 -9.55 -7.59 5.71
C TYR A 90 -10.05 -8.03 7.08
N ASN A 91 -11.29 -8.52 7.14
CA ASN A 91 -11.90 -8.87 8.42
C ASN A 91 -11.17 -10.02 9.12
N ASP A 92 -10.77 -11.05 8.36
CA ASP A 92 -10.23 -12.28 8.94
C ASP A 92 -8.73 -12.20 9.21
N HIS A 93 -7.97 -11.47 8.37
CA HIS A 93 -6.52 -11.59 8.34
C HIS A 93 -5.76 -10.27 8.53
N ILE A 94 -6.43 -9.11 8.40
CA ILE A 94 -5.75 -7.82 8.53
C ILE A 94 -6.23 -7.06 9.77
N ARG A 95 -7.54 -6.89 9.87
CA ARG A 95 -8.16 -6.10 10.94
C ARG A 95 -7.69 -6.48 12.36
N PRO A 96 -7.54 -7.79 12.71
CA PRO A 96 -7.09 -8.13 14.06
C PRO A 96 -5.70 -7.61 14.42
N TYR A 97 -4.90 -7.26 13.42
CA TYR A 97 -3.52 -6.80 13.63
C TYR A 97 -3.36 -5.29 13.45
N LEU A 98 -4.45 -4.58 13.11
CA LEU A 98 -4.43 -3.12 13.02
C LEU A 98 -4.42 -2.54 14.43
N LYS A 99 -3.42 -1.71 14.71
CA LYS A 99 -3.24 -1.09 16.02
C LYS A 99 -2.92 0.39 15.81
N LYS A 100 -3.17 1.17 16.84
CA LYS A 100 -2.86 2.60 16.85
C LYS A 100 -1.45 2.85 16.30
N GLY A 101 -1.33 3.83 15.40
CA GLY A 101 -0.08 4.20 14.78
C GLY A 101 0.18 3.56 13.43
N LYS A 102 -0.65 2.60 13.02
CA LYS A 102 -0.54 2.00 11.69
C LYS A 102 -1.29 2.83 10.66
N THR A 103 -0.92 2.62 9.39
CA THR A 103 -1.60 3.22 8.24
C THR A 103 -2.14 2.10 7.35
N LEU A 104 -3.41 2.20 6.98
CA LEU A 104 -4.05 1.31 6.03
C LEU A 104 -4.15 2.03 4.70
N GLY A 105 -3.67 1.41 3.63
CA GLY A 105 -3.62 2.02 2.31
C GLY A 105 -4.35 1.21 1.26
N PHE A 106 -4.90 1.91 0.28
CA PHE A 106 -5.62 1.34 -0.87
C PHE A 106 -5.21 2.07 -2.14
N SER A 107 -5.34 1.39 -3.29
CA SER A 107 -5.22 2.05 -4.60
C SER A 107 -6.58 2.19 -5.30
N HIS A 108 -7.65 1.71 -4.66
CA HIS A 108 -9.02 1.86 -5.13
C HIS A 108 -9.92 2.10 -3.93
N GLY A 109 -10.81 3.09 -4.02
CA GLY A 109 -11.61 3.51 -2.87
C GLY A 109 -12.94 2.76 -2.68
N PHE A 110 -13.23 1.76 -3.52
CA PHE A 110 -14.52 1.07 -3.55
C PHE A 110 -14.93 0.55 -2.17
N ASN A 111 -14.05 -0.23 -1.56
CA ASN A 111 -14.39 -0.91 -0.30
C ASN A 111 -14.56 0.05 0.88
N ILE A 112 -13.86 1.17 0.87
CA ILE A 112 -14.03 2.21 1.88
C ILE A 112 -15.34 2.98 1.61
N HIS A 113 -15.55 3.36 0.35
CA HIS A 113 -16.73 4.19 -0.02
C HIS A 113 -18.04 3.44 0.24
N TYR A 114 -18.09 2.16 -0.08
CA TYR A 114 -19.31 1.36 0.10
C TYR A 114 -19.33 0.60 1.42
N HIS A 115 -18.44 0.96 2.37
CA HIS A 115 -18.38 0.39 3.73
C HIS A 115 -18.23 -1.13 3.73
N GLN A 116 -17.58 -1.67 2.71
CA GLN A 116 -17.19 -3.09 2.71
C GLN A 116 -16.01 -3.36 3.63
N UNK A 117 -15.00 -2.40 4.08
CA UNK A 117 -14.13 -2.44 4.86
C UNK A 117 -14.36 -1.45 5.66
N VAL A 118 -14.63 -1.56 6.84
CA VAL A 118 -14.77 -0.47 7.83
C VAL A 118 -13.51 -0.45 8.70
N PRO A 119 -12.64 0.54 8.52
CA PRO A 119 -11.38 0.61 9.28
C PRO A 119 -11.63 0.90 10.76
N THR A 120 -10.72 0.44 11.61
CA THR A 120 -10.75 0.78 13.04
C THR A 120 -10.47 2.29 13.20
N PRO A 121 -11.03 2.94 14.23
CA PRO A 121 -10.96 4.40 14.35
C PRO A 121 -9.59 4.95 14.76
N ASP A 122 -8.66 4.10 15.12
CA ASP A 122 -7.39 4.51 15.72
C ASP A 122 -6.18 4.43 14.77
N ILE A 123 -6.43 4.31 13.46
CA ILE A 123 -5.37 4.22 12.45
C ILE A 123 -5.58 5.30 11.37
N ASP A 124 -4.52 5.56 10.61
CA ASP A 124 -4.65 6.38 9.40
C ASP A 124 -5.17 5.54 8.24
N VAL A 125 -5.99 6.14 7.36
CA VAL A 125 -6.48 5.45 6.16
C VAL A 125 -6.27 6.36 4.95
N ILE A 126 -5.51 5.86 3.97
CA ILE A 126 -5.10 6.64 2.80
C ILE A 126 -5.43 5.89 1.52
N MET A 127 -5.60 6.64 0.44
CA MET A 127 -5.64 6.07 -0.91
C MET A 127 -4.54 6.73 -1.74
N VAL A 128 -3.76 5.90 -2.43
CA VAL A 128 -2.79 6.34 -3.43
C VAL A 128 -3.07 5.50 -4.68
N ALA A 129 -3.67 6.13 -5.69
CA ALA A 129 -4.24 5.43 -6.85
C ALA A 129 -3.53 5.85 -8.14
N PRO A 130 -2.48 5.12 -8.55
CA PRO A 130 -1.79 5.40 -9.81
C PRO A 130 -2.75 5.30 -11.01
N LYS A 131 -2.64 6.23 -11.95
CA LYS A 131 -3.46 6.26 -13.15
C LYS A 131 -2.69 5.67 -14.33
N GLY A 132 -2.32 4.39 -14.18
CA GLY A 132 -1.63 3.63 -15.20
C GLY A 132 -1.52 2.16 -14.82
N PRO A 133 -1.40 1.27 -15.81
CA PRO A 133 -1.19 -0.15 -15.51
C PRO A 133 0.12 -0.37 -14.75
N GLY A 134 0.19 -1.43 -13.96
CA GLY A 134 1.36 -1.69 -13.11
C GLY A 134 2.69 -1.65 -13.86
N ARG A 135 2.71 -2.20 -15.09
CA ARG A 135 3.93 -2.16 -15.90
C ARG A 135 4.40 -0.72 -16.12
N LEU A 136 3.47 0.18 -16.42
CA LEU A 136 3.82 1.58 -16.64
C LEU A 136 4.28 2.26 -15.33
N VAL A 137 3.60 1.95 -14.22
CA VAL A 137 4.01 2.45 -12.89
C VAL A 137 5.48 2.10 -12.65
N ARG A 138 5.87 0.86 -12.96
CA ARG A 138 7.25 0.42 -12.76
C ARG A 138 8.23 1.07 -13.74
N THR A 139 7.90 1.07 -15.04
CA THR A 139 8.84 1.57 -16.05
C THR A 139 9.06 3.09 -15.95
N GLU A 140 8.03 3.85 -15.63
CA GLU A 140 8.19 5.30 -15.47
C GLU A 140 9.04 5.63 -14.24
N TYR A 141 8.85 4.89 -13.15
CA TYR A 141 9.72 5.02 -11.96
C TYR A 141 11.19 4.74 -12.34
N GLN A 142 11.45 3.67 -13.08
CA GLN A 142 12.83 3.31 -13.46
C GLN A 142 13.49 4.36 -14.35
N LYS A 143 12.69 5.16 -15.07
CA LYS A 143 13.19 6.27 -15.90
C LYS A 143 13.40 7.56 -15.06
N GLY A 144 13.07 7.52 -13.79
CA GLY A 144 13.19 8.69 -12.92
C GLY A 144 11.96 9.58 -12.91
N GLY A 145 10.84 9.09 -13.43
CA GLY A 145 9.56 9.80 -13.42
C GLY A 145 8.50 9.03 -12.66
N GLY A 146 7.26 9.26 -13.01
CA GLY A 146 6.13 8.54 -12.41
C GLY A 146 4.85 8.78 -13.19
N VAL A 147 3.86 7.94 -12.94
CA VAL A 147 2.53 8.16 -13.49
C VAL A 147 1.74 9.07 -12.55
N PRO A 148 0.83 9.89 -13.06
CA PRO A 148 -0.05 10.66 -12.17
C PRO A 148 -0.81 9.73 -11.23
N CYS A 149 -1.03 10.17 -9.99
CA CYS A 149 -1.86 9.38 -9.09
C CYS A 149 -2.82 10.28 -8.31
N LEU A 150 -3.93 9.70 -7.91
CA LEU A 150 -4.90 10.38 -7.05
C LEU A 150 -4.60 10.04 -5.60
N LEU A 151 -4.72 11.06 -4.74
CA LEU A 151 -4.55 10.91 -3.30
C LEU A 151 -5.87 11.21 -2.61
N ALA A 152 -6.22 10.41 -1.61
CA ALA A 152 -7.32 10.73 -0.71
C ALA A 152 -6.93 10.32 0.71
N ILE A 153 -7.37 11.11 1.68
CA ILE A 153 -7.20 10.82 3.10
C ILE A 153 -8.60 10.59 3.66
N TYR A 154 -8.87 9.35 4.02
CA TYR A 154 -10.16 9.00 4.62
C TYR A 154 -10.15 9.24 6.13
N GLN A 155 -9.00 8.91 6.77
CA GLN A 155 -8.88 9.02 8.23
C GLN A 155 -7.45 9.46 8.56
N ASP A 156 -7.31 10.48 9.39
CA ASP A 156 -5.99 11.03 9.76
C ASP A 156 -5.91 11.17 11.28
N VAL A 157 -5.57 10.08 11.93
CA VAL A 157 -5.46 10.03 13.40
C VAL A 157 -4.12 10.58 13.87
N SER A 158 -3.08 10.35 13.08
CA SER A 158 -1.72 10.77 13.43
C SER A 158 -1.43 12.24 13.14
N GLY A 159 -2.25 12.89 12.29
CA GLY A 159 -1.94 14.19 11.73
C GLY A 159 -0.87 14.14 10.65
N LYS A 160 -0.50 12.94 10.19
CA LYS A 160 0.57 12.72 9.20
C LYS A 160 0.10 11.91 7.99
N ALA A 161 -1.17 11.54 7.94
CA ALA A 161 -1.65 10.65 6.88
C ALA A 161 -1.37 11.21 5.47
N LYS A 162 -1.56 12.53 5.30
CA LYS A 162 -1.29 13.16 4.01
C LYS A 162 0.20 13.11 3.66
N ASP A 163 1.07 13.35 4.63
CA ASP A 163 2.52 13.31 4.41
C ASP A 163 2.98 11.91 4.01
N VAL A 164 2.42 10.89 4.67
CA VAL A 164 2.70 9.48 4.34
C VAL A 164 2.20 9.16 2.93
N ALA A 165 0.99 9.60 2.59
CA ALA A 165 0.42 9.36 1.26
C ALA A 165 1.25 10.03 0.16
N LEU A 166 1.68 11.28 0.37
CA LEU A 166 2.54 11.98 -0.59
C LEU A 166 3.91 11.30 -0.74
N ALA A 167 4.48 10.84 0.37
CA ALA A 167 5.77 10.15 0.32
C ALA A 167 5.66 8.80 -0.40
N TYR A 168 4.50 8.13 -0.26
CA TYR A 168 4.27 6.85 -0.93
C TYR A 168 4.03 7.04 -2.44
N ALA A 169 3.34 8.14 -2.84
CA ALA A 169 2.97 8.42 -4.22
C ALA A 169 4.18 8.72 -5.11
#